data_78311d35bd3391f9e614dbae8beac2e4
#
_entry.id   78311d35bd3391f9e614dbae8beac2e4
#
_cell.length_a   1.000
_cell.length_b   1.000
_cell.length_c   1.000
_cell.angle_alpha   90.00
_cell.angle_beta   90.00
_cell.angle_gamma   90.00
#
_symmetry.space_group_name_H-M   'P 1'
#
loop_
_entity.id
_entity.type
_entity.pdbx_description
1 polymer ?
#
loop_
_entity_poly.entity_id
_entity_poly.type
_entity_poly.pdbx_seq_one_letter_code
_entity_poly.pdbx_strand_id
1 'polypeptide(L)'
;MKINTIIIDDFLDNPDVVRASVLNIDIDKTGMYPGYRSDRADKDYEQYVQQKIETVLHQCVTSWEQDSLQFQLCLEDEKTWLHCDQTNWAGILYLTPNAPVDAGTGIFRHKSTQVYTGPNTEIDARDETQWELITTVGNVYNRLVLYNGKMFHRSLIAGFGNSKETGRLTQVFFFTTVDK
;
A
#
# COMPACT_ATOMS: atom_id res chain seq x y z
N MET A 1 -20.54 -4.95 12.26
CA MET A 1 -19.58 -5.70 11.41
C MET A 1 -18.38 -4.80 11.22
N LYS A 2 -17.14 -5.32 11.29
CA LYS A 2 -15.92 -4.53 11.10
C LYS A 2 -15.24 -4.99 9.80
N ILE A 3 -15.07 -4.08 8.85
CA ILE A 3 -14.33 -4.32 7.62
C ILE A 3 -12.87 -3.98 7.92
N ASN A 4 -11.96 -4.93 7.67
CA ASN A 4 -10.54 -4.73 7.91
C ASN A 4 -9.72 -4.61 6.60
N THR A 5 -10.19 -5.24 5.52
CA THR A 5 -9.51 -5.26 4.23
C THR A 5 -10.53 -5.29 3.10
N ILE A 6 -10.29 -4.50 2.07
CA ILE A 6 -11.10 -4.42 0.85
C ILE A 6 -10.16 -4.61 -0.33
N ILE A 7 -10.52 -5.45 -1.28
CA ILE A 7 -9.78 -5.70 -2.51
C ILE A 7 -10.64 -5.27 -3.68
N ILE A 8 -10.08 -4.45 -4.56
CA ILE A 8 -10.77 -3.90 -5.73
C ILE A 8 -9.89 -4.16 -6.95
N ASP A 9 -10.34 -5.00 -7.85
CA ASP A 9 -9.72 -5.19 -9.16
C ASP A 9 -10.22 -4.12 -10.14
N ASP A 10 -9.42 -3.84 -11.17
CA ASP A 10 -9.72 -2.84 -12.21
C ASP A 10 -10.04 -1.45 -11.63
N PHE A 11 -9.26 -1.03 -10.63
CA PHE A 11 -9.53 0.21 -9.88
C PHE A 11 -9.45 1.46 -10.75
N LEU A 12 -8.40 1.62 -11.57
CA LEU A 12 -8.28 2.74 -12.51
C LEU A 12 -9.00 2.41 -13.81
N ASP A 13 -9.65 3.38 -14.40
CA ASP A 13 -10.31 3.22 -15.71
C ASP A 13 -9.29 3.06 -16.85
N ASN A 14 -8.13 3.70 -16.72
CA ASN A 14 -7.03 3.68 -17.69
C ASN A 14 -5.67 3.45 -17.01
N PRO A 15 -5.39 2.26 -16.47
CA PRO A 15 -4.17 2.00 -15.70
C PRO A 15 -2.90 2.17 -16.52
N ASP A 16 -2.93 1.83 -17.82
CA ASP A 16 -1.77 1.94 -18.70
C ASP A 16 -1.37 3.40 -18.93
N VAL A 17 -2.33 4.31 -19.01
CA VAL A 17 -2.07 5.76 -19.14
C VAL A 17 -1.40 6.28 -17.87
N VAL A 18 -1.94 5.92 -16.69
CA VAL A 18 -1.34 6.31 -15.40
C VAL A 18 0.06 5.74 -15.30
N ARG A 19 0.24 4.44 -15.56
CA ARG A 19 1.56 3.81 -15.53
C ARG A 19 2.55 4.50 -16.49
N ALA A 20 2.15 4.76 -17.73
CA ALA A 20 3.02 5.43 -18.72
C ALA A 20 3.46 6.81 -18.22
N SER A 21 2.57 7.58 -17.60
CA SER A 21 2.92 8.87 -16.98
C SER A 21 3.92 8.70 -15.84
N VAL A 22 3.71 7.71 -14.97
CA VAL A 22 4.58 7.43 -13.81
C VAL A 22 5.98 6.98 -14.24
N LEU A 23 6.11 6.26 -15.33
CA LEU A 23 7.41 5.87 -15.86
C LEU A 23 8.24 7.06 -16.36
N ASN A 24 7.62 8.21 -16.62
CA ASN A 24 8.27 9.42 -17.10
C ASN A 24 8.55 10.49 -16.02
N ILE A 25 8.16 10.27 -14.77
CA ILE A 25 8.47 11.18 -13.66
C ILE A 25 9.63 10.65 -12.82
N ASP A 26 10.21 11.51 -11.98
CA ASP A 26 11.26 11.10 -11.04
C ASP A 26 10.66 10.31 -9.87
N ILE A 27 11.29 9.18 -9.54
CA ILE A 27 11.00 8.35 -8.37
C ILE A 27 12.34 8.13 -7.67
N ASP A 28 12.79 9.13 -6.93
CA ASP A 28 14.14 9.23 -6.38
C ASP A 28 14.17 9.59 -4.89
N LYS A 29 13.01 9.88 -4.28
CA LYS A 29 12.96 10.23 -2.87
C LYS A 29 13.15 9.01 -1.99
N THR A 30 14.00 9.16 -0.98
CA THR A 30 14.27 8.16 0.04
C THR A 30 13.66 8.57 1.38
N GLY A 31 13.34 7.59 2.23
CA GLY A 31 12.74 7.83 3.54
C GLY A 31 12.69 6.57 4.41
N MET A 32 11.82 6.57 5.40
CA MET A 32 11.57 5.40 6.26
C MET A 32 10.58 4.42 5.60
N TYR A 33 10.85 4.07 4.34
CA TYR A 33 10.10 3.12 3.54
C TYR A 33 11.06 2.40 2.57
N PRO A 34 10.72 1.22 2.07
CA PRO A 34 11.57 0.53 1.10
C PRO A 34 11.55 1.24 -0.26
N GLY A 35 12.69 1.22 -0.94
CA GLY A 35 12.85 1.77 -2.29
C GLY A 35 12.75 3.28 -2.37
N TYR A 36 12.16 3.76 -3.45
CA TYR A 36 12.11 5.17 -3.81
C TYR A 36 10.67 5.62 -4.03
N ARG A 37 10.38 6.88 -3.74
CA ARG A 37 9.07 7.49 -4.01
C ARG A 37 9.17 8.71 -4.91
N SER A 38 8.08 8.98 -5.62
CA SER A 38 7.89 10.22 -6.39
C SER A 38 7.47 11.39 -5.50
N ASP A 39 7.28 12.55 -6.10
CA ASP A 39 6.39 13.56 -5.54
C ASP A 39 4.96 13.03 -5.45
N ARG A 40 4.14 13.71 -4.65
CA ARG A 40 2.70 13.46 -4.57
C ARG A 40 2.07 13.74 -5.94
N ALA A 41 1.13 12.91 -6.34
CA ALA A 41 0.34 13.12 -7.53
C ALA A 41 -0.38 14.48 -7.51
N ASP A 42 -0.71 15.01 -8.68
CA ASP A 42 -1.41 16.27 -8.82
C ASP A 42 -2.83 16.22 -8.26
N LYS A 43 -3.45 17.41 -8.11
CA LYS A 43 -4.74 17.54 -7.46
C LYS A 43 -5.91 16.96 -8.28
N ASP A 44 -5.82 16.97 -9.58
CA ASP A 44 -6.89 16.44 -10.44
C ASP A 44 -6.93 14.91 -10.32
N TYR A 45 -5.76 14.28 -10.34
CA TYR A 45 -5.64 12.85 -10.09
C TYR A 45 -6.00 12.48 -8.63
N GLU A 46 -5.59 13.27 -7.65
CA GLU A 46 -6.01 13.09 -6.25
C GLU A 46 -7.53 13.07 -6.13
N GLN A 47 -8.22 14.05 -6.73
CA GLN A 47 -9.67 14.14 -6.68
C GLN A 47 -10.35 12.95 -7.37
N TYR A 48 -9.83 12.51 -8.50
CA TYR A 48 -10.32 11.31 -9.20
C TYR A 48 -10.22 10.06 -8.32
N VAL A 49 -9.06 9.82 -7.72
CA VAL A 49 -8.85 8.65 -6.83
C VAL A 49 -9.71 8.75 -5.58
N GLN A 50 -9.81 9.94 -4.98
CA GLN A 50 -10.65 10.17 -3.80
C GLN A 50 -12.10 9.82 -4.07
N GLN A 51 -12.68 10.28 -5.16
CA GLN A 51 -14.07 9.98 -5.52
C GLN A 51 -14.31 8.48 -5.66
N LYS A 52 -13.38 7.74 -6.27
CA LYS A 52 -13.47 6.28 -6.38
C LYS A 52 -13.41 5.59 -5.00
N ILE A 53 -12.48 5.98 -4.17
CA ILE A 53 -12.33 5.43 -2.80
C ILE A 53 -13.58 5.73 -1.96
N GLU A 54 -14.07 6.95 -1.97
CA GLU A 54 -15.28 7.35 -1.23
C GLU A 54 -16.54 6.62 -1.71
N THR A 55 -16.59 6.29 -3.00
CA THR A 55 -17.68 5.47 -3.58
C THR A 55 -17.66 4.05 -3.03
N VAL A 56 -16.48 3.44 -2.95
CA VAL A 56 -16.33 2.08 -2.44
C VAL A 56 -16.55 1.99 -0.94
N LEU A 57 -16.01 2.95 -0.18
CA LEU A 57 -16.09 2.94 1.28
C LEU A 57 -17.45 3.41 1.79
N HIS A 58 -18.24 4.13 1.00
CA HIS A 58 -19.42 4.89 1.43
C HIS A 58 -19.09 5.87 2.59
N GLN A 59 -17.86 6.38 2.60
CA GLN A 59 -17.33 7.31 3.59
C GLN A 59 -16.73 8.53 2.89
N CYS A 60 -16.56 9.65 3.63
CA CYS A 60 -15.86 10.83 3.15
C CYS A 60 -14.40 10.79 3.61
N VAL A 61 -13.45 11.01 2.71
CA VAL A 61 -12.05 11.24 3.06
C VAL A 61 -11.92 12.62 3.66
N THR A 62 -11.42 12.70 4.89
CA THR A 62 -11.25 13.97 5.63
C THR A 62 -9.83 14.48 5.61
N SER A 63 -8.85 13.60 5.49
CA SER A 63 -7.44 13.98 5.39
C SER A 63 -6.61 12.91 4.68
N TRP A 64 -5.62 13.36 3.95
CA TRP A 64 -4.53 12.59 3.41
C TRP A 64 -3.25 12.89 4.19
N GLU A 65 -2.47 11.86 4.54
CA GLU A 65 -1.13 12.08 5.07
C GLU A 65 -0.20 12.67 4.01
N GLN A 66 0.88 13.31 4.45
CA GLN A 66 1.85 13.97 3.57
C GLN A 66 2.43 13.00 2.52
N ASP A 67 2.74 11.77 2.93
CA ASP A 67 3.34 10.74 2.08
C ASP A 67 2.33 9.93 1.27
N SER A 68 1.07 10.31 1.30
CA SER A 68 0.00 9.68 0.52
C SER A 68 0.03 10.10 -0.95
N LEU A 69 -0.52 9.25 -1.83
CA LEU A 69 -0.63 9.51 -3.27
C LEU A 69 0.73 9.59 -3.99
N GLN A 70 1.80 9.11 -3.38
CA GLN A 70 3.10 8.95 -4.02
C GLN A 70 3.18 7.61 -4.75
N PHE A 71 3.90 7.58 -5.85
CA PHE A 71 4.27 6.33 -6.51
C PHE A 71 5.56 5.80 -5.88
N GLN A 72 5.60 4.50 -5.62
CA GLN A 72 6.73 3.85 -4.97
C GLN A 72 7.29 2.75 -5.86
N LEU A 73 8.61 2.78 -6.05
CA LEU A 73 9.36 1.78 -6.79
C LEU A 73 10.29 1.02 -5.84
N CYS A 74 10.15 -0.31 -5.80
CA CYS A 74 11.06 -1.18 -5.07
C CYS A 74 11.68 -2.19 -6.04
N LEU A 75 13.00 -2.23 -6.12
CA LEU A 75 13.77 -3.16 -6.94
C LEU A 75 14.16 -4.42 -6.14
N GLU A 76 14.80 -5.39 -6.78
CA GLU A 76 15.05 -6.73 -6.22
C GLU A 76 15.86 -6.78 -4.93
N ASP A 77 16.73 -5.80 -4.68
CA ASP A 77 17.59 -5.75 -3.49
C ASP A 77 16.95 -5.05 -2.28
N GLU A 78 15.72 -4.56 -2.42
CA GLU A 78 15.07 -3.84 -1.34
C GLU A 78 14.65 -4.76 -0.19
N LYS A 79 14.62 -4.19 1.02
CA LYS A 79 14.18 -4.88 2.23
C LYS A 79 12.86 -4.31 2.71
N THR A 80 12.02 -5.17 3.23
CA THR A 80 10.75 -4.79 3.87
C THR A 80 10.79 -5.17 5.35
N TRP A 81 9.92 -4.57 6.14
CA TRP A 81 9.75 -4.87 7.56
C TRP A 81 8.30 -4.76 7.96
N LEU A 82 7.96 -5.45 9.02
CA LEU A 82 6.63 -5.42 9.60
C LEU A 82 6.41 -4.09 10.34
N HIS A 83 5.29 -3.43 10.06
CA HIS A 83 4.92 -2.15 10.68
C HIS A 83 3.39 -1.98 10.70
N CYS A 84 2.94 -0.92 11.35
CA CYS A 84 1.59 -0.40 11.24
C CYS A 84 1.65 1.11 11.02
N ASP A 85 0.61 1.64 10.37
CA ASP A 85 0.45 3.07 10.14
C ASP A 85 -0.42 3.72 11.23
N GLN A 86 -0.55 5.06 11.20
CA GLN A 86 -1.33 5.80 12.18
C GLN A 86 -2.75 6.14 11.68
N THR A 87 -3.02 5.95 10.40
CA THR A 87 -4.29 6.30 9.74
C THR A 87 -5.38 5.25 9.91
N ASN A 88 -6.64 5.62 9.65
CA ASN A 88 -7.74 4.67 9.61
C ASN A 88 -7.58 3.69 8.46
N TRP A 89 -7.12 4.20 7.32
CA TRP A 89 -6.93 3.44 6.09
C TRP A 89 -5.51 3.60 5.57
N ALA A 90 -4.92 2.50 5.18
CA ALA A 90 -3.78 2.43 4.30
C ALA A 90 -4.18 1.69 3.03
N GLY A 91 -3.49 1.96 1.93
CA GLY A 91 -3.80 1.30 0.66
C GLY A 91 -2.59 1.20 -0.25
N ILE A 92 -2.64 0.19 -1.10
CA ILE A 92 -1.65 -0.07 -2.15
C ILE A 92 -2.38 -0.35 -3.46
N LEU A 93 -2.07 0.41 -4.48
CA LEU A 93 -2.46 0.13 -5.87
C LEU A 93 -1.25 -0.45 -6.61
N TYR A 94 -1.40 -1.64 -7.16
CA TYR A 94 -0.33 -2.32 -7.89
C TYR A 94 -0.32 -1.90 -9.36
N LEU A 95 0.85 -1.46 -9.84
CA LEU A 95 1.02 -0.88 -11.18
C LEU A 95 2.08 -1.58 -12.05
N THR A 96 2.53 -2.77 -11.67
CA THR A 96 3.44 -3.57 -12.51
C THR A 96 2.66 -4.68 -13.20
N PRO A 97 2.53 -4.67 -14.55
CA PRO A 97 1.97 -5.79 -15.29
C PRO A 97 2.81 -7.07 -15.10
N ASN A 98 2.13 -8.22 -15.06
CA ASN A 98 2.79 -9.54 -14.93
C ASN A 98 3.71 -9.67 -13.70
N ALA A 99 3.43 -8.92 -12.63
CA ALA A 99 4.17 -9.02 -11.39
C ALA A 99 4.04 -10.43 -10.77
N PRO A 100 5.04 -10.88 -9.98
CA PRO A 100 4.88 -12.08 -9.16
C PRO A 100 3.68 -11.90 -8.20
N VAL A 101 2.71 -12.79 -8.27
CA VAL A 101 1.47 -12.68 -7.47
C VAL A 101 1.76 -12.72 -5.97
N ASP A 102 2.78 -13.45 -5.56
CA ASP A 102 3.25 -13.55 -4.17
C ASP A 102 4.01 -12.32 -3.67
N ALA A 103 4.35 -11.35 -4.56
CA ALA A 103 4.92 -10.05 -4.18
C ALA A 103 3.86 -9.02 -3.74
N GLY A 104 2.78 -9.50 -3.13
CA GLY A 104 1.67 -8.68 -2.65
C GLY A 104 1.85 -8.15 -1.24
N THR A 105 0.73 -7.96 -0.55
CA THR A 105 0.67 -7.44 0.83
C THR A 105 0.23 -8.53 1.79
N GLY A 106 0.96 -8.67 2.90
CA GLY A 106 0.61 -9.55 4.01
C GLY A 106 0.13 -8.76 5.23
N ILE A 107 -0.90 -9.28 5.89
CA ILE A 107 -1.38 -8.82 7.20
C ILE A 107 -0.98 -9.87 8.24
N PHE A 108 -0.50 -9.42 9.37
CA PHE A 108 0.10 -10.28 10.38
C PHE A 108 -0.55 -10.11 11.74
N ARG A 109 -0.46 -11.17 12.54
CA ARG A 109 -0.91 -11.23 13.92
C ARG A 109 0.22 -11.76 14.82
N HIS A 110 0.39 -11.17 15.99
CA HIS A 110 1.38 -11.66 16.94
C HIS A 110 0.90 -12.96 17.59
N LYS A 111 1.73 -14.01 17.55
CA LYS A 111 1.34 -15.37 17.91
C LYS A 111 0.86 -15.52 19.35
N SER A 112 1.61 -14.98 20.33
CA SER A 112 1.30 -15.18 21.75
C SER A 112 0.19 -14.26 22.27
N THR A 113 0.16 -13.00 21.84
CA THR A 113 -0.83 -12.01 22.35
C THR A 113 -2.07 -11.92 21.49
N GLN A 114 -2.05 -12.50 20.29
CA GLN A 114 -3.13 -12.41 19.30
C GLN A 114 -3.43 -10.96 18.82
N VAL A 115 -2.55 -10.01 19.11
CA VAL A 115 -2.64 -8.62 18.65
C VAL A 115 -2.28 -8.55 17.18
N TYR A 116 -3.07 -7.82 16.41
CA TYR A 116 -2.87 -7.57 14.98
C TYR A 116 -2.95 -6.08 14.59
N THR A 117 -3.16 -5.20 15.56
CA THR A 117 -3.16 -3.73 15.37
C THR A 117 -2.20 -3.07 16.34
N GLY A 118 -1.52 -2.02 15.88
CA GLY A 118 -0.58 -1.22 16.67
C GLY A 118 -1.00 0.25 16.79
N PRO A 119 -0.12 1.08 17.30
CA PRO A 119 1.17 0.71 17.85
C PRO A 119 1.05 -0.05 19.17
N ASN A 120 1.89 -1.05 19.37
CA ASN A 120 2.07 -1.72 20.65
C ASN A 120 3.57 -1.75 20.96
N THR A 121 4.00 -0.94 21.89
CA THR A 121 5.42 -0.74 22.24
C THR A 121 6.05 -1.93 22.97
N GLU A 122 5.24 -2.87 23.44
CA GLU A 122 5.70 -4.08 24.14
C GLU A 122 6.03 -5.23 23.17
N ILE A 123 5.70 -5.09 21.89
CA ILE A 123 5.90 -6.13 20.88
C ILE A 123 6.99 -5.71 19.90
N ASP A 124 8.05 -6.50 19.79
CA ASP A 124 9.09 -6.28 18.78
C ASP A 124 8.62 -6.77 17.40
N ALA A 125 8.26 -5.83 16.54
CA ALA A 125 7.87 -6.12 15.16
C ALA A 125 9.03 -6.65 14.28
N ARG A 126 10.28 -6.56 14.74
CA ARG A 126 11.47 -7.03 14.01
C ARG A 126 11.71 -8.53 14.17
N ASP A 127 11.24 -9.12 15.26
CA ASP A 127 11.31 -10.59 15.42
C ASP A 127 10.17 -11.26 14.67
N GLU A 128 10.39 -11.50 13.38
CA GLU A 128 9.39 -12.12 12.49
C GLU A 128 8.95 -13.52 12.96
N THR A 129 9.72 -14.20 13.79
CA THR A 129 9.36 -15.54 14.31
C THR A 129 8.14 -15.48 15.22
N GLN A 130 7.86 -14.33 15.82
CA GLN A 130 6.71 -14.08 16.70
C GLN A 130 5.42 -13.77 15.95
N TRP A 131 5.47 -13.64 14.63
CA TRP A 131 4.32 -13.25 13.84
C TRP A 131 3.81 -14.37 12.96
N GLU A 132 2.52 -14.43 12.76
CA GLU A 132 1.84 -15.29 11.82
C GLU A 132 1.15 -14.47 10.73
N LEU A 133 1.27 -14.91 9.50
CA LEU A 133 0.59 -14.32 8.34
C LEU A 133 -0.88 -14.77 8.38
N ILE A 134 -1.80 -13.83 8.54
CA ILE A 134 -3.24 -14.14 8.63
C ILE A 134 -4.03 -13.78 7.39
N THR A 135 -3.49 -12.90 6.52
CA THR A 135 -4.11 -12.52 5.26
C THR A 135 -3.04 -12.22 4.22
N THR A 136 -3.25 -12.72 3.02
CA THR A 136 -2.41 -12.43 1.85
C THR A 136 -3.27 -11.81 0.75
N VAL A 137 -2.81 -10.67 0.21
CA VAL A 137 -3.39 -10.07 -1.00
C VAL A 137 -2.35 -10.13 -2.10
N GLY A 138 -2.68 -10.81 -3.19
CA GLY A 138 -1.78 -10.98 -4.34
C GLY A 138 -1.54 -9.67 -5.09
N ASN A 139 -0.30 -9.50 -5.60
CA ASN A 139 0.05 -8.40 -6.50
C ASN A 139 -0.57 -8.68 -7.88
N VAL A 140 -1.64 -7.97 -8.20
CA VAL A 140 -2.32 -8.04 -9.49
C VAL A 140 -2.38 -6.63 -10.07
N TYR A 141 -2.04 -6.49 -11.34
CA TYR A 141 -2.05 -5.21 -12.02
C TYR A 141 -3.42 -4.51 -11.91
N ASN A 142 -3.43 -3.22 -11.59
CA ASN A 142 -4.62 -2.39 -11.37
C ASN A 142 -5.51 -2.85 -10.20
N ARG A 143 -4.96 -3.63 -9.26
CA ARG A 143 -5.64 -3.98 -8.01
C ARG A 143 -5.32 -2.95 -6.95
N LEU A 144 -6.35 -2.34 -6.36
CA LEU A 144 -6.25 -1.59 -5.11
C LEU A 144 -6.58 -2.50 -3.94
N VAL A 145 -5.74 -2.52 -2.93
CA VAL A 145 -6.06 -3.05 -1.62
C VAL A 145 -6.12 -1.92 -0.61
N LEU A 146 -7.24 -1.83 0.12
CA LEU A 146 -7.43 -0.94 1.26
C LEU A 146 -7.52 -1.78 2.53
N TYR A 147 -6.85 -1.38 3.59
CA TYR A 147 -6.88 -2.06 4.88
C TYR A 147 -6.80 -1.05 6.02
N ASN A 148 -7.21 -1.47 7.22
CA ASN A 148 -7.04 -0.65 8.42
C ASN A 148 -5.54 -0.40 8.63
N GLY A 149 -5.09 0.85 8.52
CA GLY A 149 -3.68 1.23 8.59
C GLY A 149 -2.99 0.79 9.89
N LYS A 150 -3.75 0.68 10.98
CA LYS A 150 -3.23 0.20 12.26
C LYS A 150 -2.94 -1.30 12.30
N MET A 151 -3.32 -2.08 11.29
CA MET A 151 -2.97 -3.50 11.24
C MET A 151 -1.48 -3.67 10.94
N PHE A 152 -0.84 -4.65 11.57
CA PHE A 152 0.53 -5.00 11.24
C PHE A 152 0.60 -5.64 9.87
N HIS A 153 1.37 -5.01 8.98
CA HIS A 153 1.47 -5.40 7.57
C HIS A 153 2.86 -5.17 7.01
N ARG A 154 3.13 -5.80 5.88
CA ARG A 154 4.30 -5.52 5.02
C ARG A 154 4.09 -6.06 3.60
N SER A 155 4.95 -5.65 2.67
CA SER A 155 5.12 -6.38 1.42
C SER A 155 5.64 -7.78 1.69
N LEU A 156 5.09 -8.80 1.04
CA LEU A 156 5.56 -10.19 1.20
C LEU A 156 6.92 -10.39 0.53
N ILE A 157 7.11 -9.76 -0.63
CA ILE A 157 8.41 -9.55 -1.29
C ILE A 157 8.61 -8.05 -1.37
N ALA A 158 9.75 -7.54 -0.92
CA ALA A 158 10.01 -6.12 -0.82
C ALA A 158 10.01 -5.46 -2.19
N GLY A 159 10.79 -6.00 -3.11
CA GLY A 159 10.90 -5.55 -4.49
C GLY A 159 11.26 -6.69 -5.43
N PHE A 160 11.19 -6.42 -6.72
CA PHE A 160 11.60 -7.32 -7.80
C PHE A 160 11.94 -6.48 -9.03
N GLY A 161 12.54 -7.14 -10.03
CA GLY A 161 13.01 -6.46 -11.24
C GLY A 161 14.16 -5.51 -10.97
N ASN A 162 14.76 -4.98 -12.03
CA ASN A 162 15.98 -4.17 -11.98
C ASN A 162 15.85 -2.80 -12.66
N SER A 163 14.66 -2.43 -13.08
CA SER A 163 14.36 -1.15 -13.72
C SER A 163 13.00 -0.63 -13.31
N LYS A 164 12.68 0.60 -13.68
CA LYS A 164 11.37 1.23 -13.43
C LYS A 164 10.23 0.46 -14.10
N GLU A 165 10.49 -0.10 -15.28
CA GLU A 165 9.52 -0.85 -16.07
C GLU A 165 9.24 -2.24 -15.49
N THR A 166 10.24 -2.88 -14.90
CA THR A 166 10.15 -4.25 -14.41
C THR A 166 10.02 -4.35 -12.90
N GLY A 167 10.33 -3.27 -12.18
CA GLY A 167 10.31 -3.21 -10.73
C GLY A 167 8.90 -3.24 -10.14
N ARG A 168 8.83 -3.45 -8.82
CA ARG A 168 7.58 -3.37 -8.06
C ARG A 168 7.15 -1.91 -7.98
N LEU A 169 6.33 -1.48 -8.94
CA LEU A 169 5.73 -0.16 -8.97
C LEU A 169 4.35 -0.20 -8.31
N THR A 170 4.15 0.68 -7.34
CA THR A 170 2.88 0.81 -6.61
C THR A 170 2.54 2.27 -6.39
N GLN A 171 1.29 2.57 -6.06
CA GLN A 171 0.91 3.84 -5.45
C GLN A 171 0.46 3.58 -4.03
N VAL A 172 0.85 4.45 -3.09
CA VAL A 172 0.54 4.32 -1.67
C VAL A 172 -0.49 5.35 -1.22
N PHE A 173 -1.36 4.93 -0.32
CA PHE A 173 -2.46 5.75 0.22
C PHE A 173 -2.49 5.64 1.74
N PHE A 174 -2.54 6.79 2.41
CA PHE A 174 -2.68 6.90 3.87
C PHE A 174 -3.69 8.01 4.15
N PHE A 175 -4.86 7.65 4.70
CA PHE A 175 -5.94 8.61 4.85
C PHE A 175 -6.88 8.29 6.01
N THR A 176 -7.66 9.29 6.40
CA THR A 176 -8.70 9.19 7.42
C THR A 176 -10.06 9.47 6.80
N THR A 177 -11.08 8.76 7.27
CA THR A 177 -12.47 8.91 6.79
C THR A 177 -13.43 9.13 7.95
N VAL A 178 -14.60 9.67 7.60
CA VAL A 178 -15.81 9.70 8.45
C VAL A 178 -16.98 9.12 7.67
N ASP A 179 -17.98 8.61 8.38
CA ASP A 179 -19.23 8.14 7.78
C ASP A 179 -19.95 9.30 7.07
N LYS A 180 -20.61 8.98 5.94
CA LYS A 180 -21.43 9.95 5.19
C LYS A 180 -22.69 10.27 5.93
#